data_abb8d50da90c40e2717f443411970517
#
_entry.id   abb8d50da90c40e2717f443411970517
#
_cell.length_a   1.000
_cell.length_b   1.000
_cell.length_c   1.000
_cell.angle_alpha   90.00
_cell.angle_beta   90.00
_cell.angle_gamma   90.00
#
_symmetry.space_group_name_H-M   'P 1'
#
loop_
_entity.id
_entity.type
_entity.pdbx_description
1 polymer ?
#
loop_
_entity_poly.entity_id
_entity_poly.type
_entity_poly.pdbx_seq_one_letter_code
_entity_poly.pdbx_strand_id
1 'polypeptide(L)'
;MIFLPIIIFFILLCIRVPVAFSIAIGALSFFIIDGGIPTYIFVQRLISPTLSFPLLAVPFFIMTGVIMNHSGITRRIMNLADVLVGHLVGGFAQINILMSTLMGGMSASANADAAMQSKIVVPEMTKRNYGPGFSASITACSAIIAAIIPPGIALVLYGFISGTSIGKLFLAGILPGILLSVLLMMTVRFMSFKYNYAPSRIKKATSKEIIKASYEAFYGLLIPIIIVGGIRFGVFTPTEAGAIAVAYSLFIGFFVHKELKIKSLPIVINESVIATSVILLIICAASSFGYYLTWERIPVILAEFMTEISNNPIILLLIINIFLLILGMFVEGTAALILLTPILVPIAKSFGIDPVHFGIILILNLSIAGATPPVGTLMFTT
;
A
#
# COMPACT_ATOMS: atom_id res chain seq x y z
N MET A 1 4.25 14.15 32.03
CA MET A 1 4.19 12.71 31.83
C MET A 1 3.41 12.31 30.55
N ILE A 2 2.62 13.23 30.00
CA ILE A 2 1.75 13.01 28.81
C ILE A 2 2.50 12.37 27.61
N PHE A 3 3.70 12.83 27.29
CA PHE A 3 4.47 12.34 26.13
C PHE A 3 5.37 11.12 26.41
N LEU A 4 5.38 10.57 27.63
CA LEU A 4 6.26 9.45 28.00
C LEU A 4 6.02 8.20 27.13
N PRO A 5 4.78 7.77 26.84
CA PRO A 5 4.52 6.62 25.97
C PRO A 5 5.07 6.81 24.55
N ILE A 6 5.00 8.04 24.02
CA ILE A 6 5.57 8.39 22.71
C ILE A 6 7.10 8.31 22.76
N ILE A 7 7.72 8.81 23.82
CA ILE A 7 9.19 8.75 23.99
C ILE A 7 9.65 7.30 24.08
N ILE A 8 8.97 6.45 24.87
CA ILE A 8 9.27 5.02 24.98
C ILE A 8 9.16 4.35 23.63
N PHE A 9 8.09 4.63 22.86
CA PHE A 9 7.90 4.11 21.51
C PHE A 9 9.11 4.43 20.61
N PHE A 10 9.53 5.71 20.57
CA PHE A 10 10.66 6.11 19.72
C PHE A 10 12.00 5.52 20.18
N ILE A 11 12.26 5.42 21.50
CA ILE A 11 13.45 4.78 22.04
C ILE A 11 13.51 3.31 21.60
N LEU A 12 12.40 2.57 21.75
CA LEU A 12 12.33 1.17 21.36
C LEU A 12 12.55 1.00 19.84
N LEU A 13 11.99 1.90 19.05
CA LEU A 13 12.21 1.90 17.60
C LEU A 13 13.70 2.12 17.24
N CYS A 14 14.39 3.06 17.92
CA CYS A 14 15.81 3.33 17.71
C CYS A 14 16.71 2.15 18.08
N ILE A 15 16.34 1.35 19.09
CA ILE A 15 17.06 0.13 19.45
C ILE A 15 16.62 -1.11 18.64
N ARG A 16 15.87 -0.88 17.53
CA ARG A 16 15.45 -1.90 16.56
C ARG A 16 14.43 -2.92 17.09
N VAL A 17 13.63 -2.59 18.10
CA VAL A 17 12.48 -3.41 18.48
C VAL A 17 11.43 -3.35 17.35
N PRO A 18 10.82 -4.48 16.96
CA PRO A 18 9.78 -4.45 15.92
C PRO A 18 8.64 -3.49 16.25
N VAL A 19 8.16 -2.75 15.25
CA VAL A 19 7.22 -1.61 15.40
C VAL A 19 5.98 -1.96 16.23
N ALA A 20 5.40 -3.15 15.99
CA ALA A 20 4.21 -3.59 16.72
C ALA A 20 4.45 -3.68 18.24
N PHE A 21 5.60 -4.23 18.65
CA PHE A 21 5.98 -4.33 20.06
C PHE A 21 6.35 -2.96 20.65
N SER A 22 7.02 -2.11 19.88
CA SER A 22 7.34 -0.74 20.30
C SER A 22 6.07 0.07 20.60
N ILE A 23 5.04 -0.05 19.74
CA ILE A 23 3.74 0.59 19.94
C ILE A 23 3.03 0.00 21.17
N ALA A 24 3.01 -1.34 21.28
CA ALA A 24 2.33 -2.03 22.39
C ALA A 24 2.96 -1.70 23.76
N ILE A 25 4.30 -1.69 23.86
CA ILE A 25 5.03 -1.37 25.10
C ILE A 25 4.86 0.12 25.45
N GLY A 26 4.92 1.01 24.43
CA GLY A 26 4.63 2.41 24.61
C GLY A 26 3.22 2.63 25.15
N ALA A 27 2.20 1.98 24.57
CA ALA A 27 0.83 2.04 25.08
C ALA A 27 0.72 1.45 26.49
N LEU A 28 1.31 0.29 26.76
CA LEU A 28 1.26 -0.36 28.06
C LEU A 28 1.83 0.53 29.19
N SER A 29 2.89 1.30 28.89
CA SER A 29 3.50 2.21 29.87
C SER A 29 2.50 3.25 30.39
N PHE A 30 1.60 3.75 29.53
CA PHE A 30 0.51 4.65 29.93
C PHE A 30 -0.42 3.98 30.95
N PHE A 31 -0.92 2.77 30.66
CA PHE A 31 -1.85 2.05 31.52
C PHE A 31 -1.25 1.63 32.87
N ILE A 32 0.09 1.49 32.96
CA ILE A 32 0.78 1.19 34.22
C ILE A 32 1.01 2.42 35.06
N ILE A 33 1.34 3.56 34.41
CA ILE A 33 1.80 4.78 35.11
C ILE A 33 0.63 5.68 35.51
N ASP A 34 -0.43 5.73 34.69
CA ASP A 34 -1.55 6.67 34.93
C ASP A 34 -2.37 6.32 36.19
N GLY A 35 -2.34 5.07 36.66
CA GLY A 35 -2.99 4.64 37.92
C GLY A 35 -4.50 4.82 38.01
N GLY A 36 -5.09 5.63 37.15
CA GLY A 36 -6.53 5.90 37.09
C GLY A 36 -7.30 4.99 36.13
N ILE A 37 -6.60 4.32 35.21
CA ILE A 37 -7.20 3.46 34.20
C ILE A 37 -6.83 2.00 34.47
N PRO A 38 -7.83 1.11 34.60
CA PRO A 38 -7.56 -0.30 34.80
C PRO A 38 -6.75 -0.93 33.64
N THR A 39 -5.68 -1.65 33.97
CA THR A 39 -4.78 -2.27 32.98
C THR A 39 -5.46 -3.29 32.06
N TYR A 40 -6.60 -3.87 32.46
CA TYR A 40 -7.36 -4.77 31.59
C TYR A 40 -7.88 -4.07 30.32
N ILE A 41 -8.07 -2.73 30.35
CA ILE A 41 -8.49 -1.93 29.19
C ILE A 41 -7.42 -2.00 28.10
N PHE A 42 -6.13 -2.07 28.45
CA PHE A 42 -5.06 -2.29 27.47
C PHE A 42 -5.29 -3.57 26.67
N VAL A 43 -5.56 -4.69 27.35
CA VAL A 43 -5.82 -5.98 26.70
C VAL A 43 -7.10 -5.94 25.86
N GLN A 44 -8.17 -5.34 26.41
CA GLN A 44 -9.43 -5.17 25.68
C GLN A 44 -9.23 -4.36 24.38
N ARG A 45 -8.49 -3.27 24.43
CA ARG A 45 -8.20 -2.44 23.25
C ARG A 45 -7.29 -3.14 22.25
N LEU A 46 -6.34 -3.94 22.74
CA LEU A 46 -5.46 -4.73 21.90
C LEU A 46 -6.21 -5.82 21.12
N ILE A 47 -7.24 -6.43 21.71
CA ILE A 47 -8.04 -7.49 21.05
C ILE A 47 -9.18 -6.91 20.20
N SER A 48 -9.76 -5.77 20.58
CA SER A 48 -10.94 -5.17 19.95
C SER A 48 -10.89 -5.11 18.41
N PRO A 49 -9.78 -4.74 17.74
CA PRO A 49 -9.73 -4.69 16.27
C PRO A 49 -9.97 -6.05 15.61
N THR A 50 -9.56 -7.16 16.24
CA THR A 50 -9.72 -8.50 15.66
C THR A 50 -11.19 -8.93 15.52
N LEU A 51 -12.09 -8.28 16.25
CA LEU A 51 -13.53 -8.53 16.21
C LEU A 51 -14.25 -7.66 15.15
N SER A 52 -13.49 -6.81 14.44
CA SER A 52 -14.09 -5.88 13.48
C SER A 52 -14.27 -6.53 12.11
N PHE A 53 -15.54 -6.63 11.65
CA PHE A 53 -15.87 -7.19 10.33
C PHE A 53 -15.18 -6.48 9.15
N PRO A 54 -15.10 -5.12 9.07
CA PRO A 54 -14.41 -4.45 7.99
C PRO A 54 -12.91 -4.80 7.89
N LEU A 55 -12.26 -5.15 9.01
CA LEU A 55 -10.85 -5.50 9.01
C LEU A 55 -10.55 -6.84 8.32
N LEU A 56 -11.55 -7.72 8.20
CA LEU A 56 -11.42 -8.98 7.46
C LEU A 56 -11.17 -8.76 5.96
N ALA A 57 -11.41 -7.57 5.42
CA ALA A 57 -11.03 -7.25 4.05
C ALA A 57 -9.51 -7.37 3.83
N VAL A 58 -8.69 -7.03 4.85
CA VAL A 58 -7.22 -7.06 4.74
C VAL A 58 -6.69 -8.48 4.44
N PRO A 59 -6.99 -9.53 5.22
CA PRO A 59 -6.55 -10.89 4.92
C PRO A 59 -7.04 -11.38 3.55
N PHE A 60 -8.26 -11.04 3.15
CA PHE A 60 -8.78 -11.46 1.85
C PHE A 60 -8.04 -10.80 0.68
N PHE A 61 -7.76 -9.51 0.74
CA PHE A 61 -6.98 -8.85 -0.31
C PHE A 61 -5.54 -9.32 -0.36
N ILE A 62 -4.90 -9.56 0.80
CA ILE A 62 -3.55 -10.17 0.86
C ILE A 62 -3.56 -11.54 0.19
N MET A 63 -4.51 -12.39 0.58
CA MET A 63 -4.62 -13.74 0.03
C MET A 63 -4.89 -13.72 -1.48
N THR A 64 -5.74 -12.80 -1.96
CA THR A 64 -5.97 -12.60 -3.40
C THR A 64 -4.66 -12.32 -4.13
N GLY A 65 -3.86 -11.37 -3.64
CA GLY A 65 -2.56 -11.04 -4.25
C GLY A 65 -1.59 -12.22 -4.28
N VAL A 66 -1.50 -12.97 -3.17
CA VAL A 66 -0.65 -14.17 -3.10
C VAL A 66 -1.11 -15.24 -4.09
N ILE A 67 -2.42 -15.56 -4.15
CA ILE A 67 -2.97 -16.52 -5.12
C ILE A 67 -2.65 -16.10 -6.55
N MET A 68 -2.77 -14.83 -6.87
CA MET A 68 -2.52 -14.33 -8.23
C MET A 68 -1.07 -14.49 -8.65
N ASN A 69 -0.12 -14.33 -7.71
CA ASN A 69 1.30 -14.58 -7.99
C ASN A 69 1.57 -16.06 -8.35
N HIS A 70 0.83 -16.98 -7.72
CA HIS A 70 0.97 -18.44 -7.97
C HIS A 70 0.08 -18.96 -9.10
N SER A 71 -0.87 -18.16 -9.61
CA SER A 71 -1.84 -18.56 -10.64
C SER A 71 -1.41 -18.23 -12.09
N GLY A 72 -0.20 -17.66 -12.29
CA GLY A 72 0.31 -17.25 -13.58
C GLY A 72 -0.35 -15.99 -14.18
N ILE A 73 -1.18 -15.28 -13.41
CA ILE A 73 -1.82 -14.02 -13.84
C ILE A 73 -0.73 -12.97 -14.07
N THR A 74 0.23 -12.86 -13.17
CA THR A 74 1.34 -11.89 -13.23
C THR A 74 2.09 -11.97 -14.55
N ARG A 75 2.40 -13.19 -15.04
CA ARG A 75 3.10 -13.40 -16.32
C ARG A 75 2.27 -12.91 -17.51
N ARG A 76 0.94 -13.11 -17.48
CA ARG A 76 0.04 -12.68 -18.54
C ARG A 76 -0.09 -11.16 -18.59
N ILE A 77 -0.12 -10.51 -17.43
CA ILE A 77 -0.12 -9.05 -17.34
C ILE A 77 1.21 -8.46 -17.81
N MET A 78 2.33 -9.09 -17.47
CA MET A 78 3.64 -8.69 -17.99
C MET A 78 3.70 -8.78 -19.52
N ASN A 79 3.16 -9.86 -20.10
CA ASN A 79 3.06 -10.00 -21.54
C ASN A 79 2.17 -8.92 -22.18
N LEU A 80 1.03 -8.62 -21.56
CA LEU A 80 0.17 -7.51 -22.01
C LEU A 80 0.91 -6.16 -21.95
N ALA A 81 1.61 -5.89 -20.85
CA ALA A 81 2.40 -4.66 -20.71
C ALA A 81 3.50 -4.56 -21.78
N ASP A 82 4.21 -5.66 -22.09
CA ASP A 82 5.22 -5.69 -23.15
C ASP A 82 4.63 -5.42 -24.54
N VAL A 83 3.47 -6.00 -24.83
CA VAL A 83 2.75 -5.78 -26.09
C VAL A 83 2.29 -4.34 -26.25
N LEU A 84 1.83 -3.69 -25.14
CA LEU A 84 1.32 -2.33 -25.19
C LEU A 84 2.43 -1.27 -25.25
N VAL A 85 3.44 -1.37 -24.43
CA VAL A 85 4.43 -0.30 -24.23
C VAL A 85 5.88 -0.71 -24.56
N GLY A 86 6.14 -1.98 -24.81
CA GLY A 86 7.50 -2.49 -25.06
C GLY A 86 8.21 -1.87 -26.26
N HIS A 87 7.47 -1.32 -27.23
CA HIS A 87 7.99 -0.60 -28.38
C HIS A 87 8.46 0.82 -28.08
N LEU A 88 8.16 1.34 -26.88
CA LEU A 88 8.59 2.68 -26.46
C LEU A 88 10.07 2.68 -26.06
N VAL A 89 10.70 3.85 -26.15
CA VAL A 89 12.08 4.03 -25.66
C VAL A 89 12.13 3.76 -24.17
N GLY A 90 13.10 2.96 -23.73
CA GLY A 90 13.13 2.46 -22.37
C GLY A 90 12.11 1.35 -22.08
N GLY A 91 11.81 0.51 -23.08
CA GLY A 91 10.69 -0.43 -23.09
C GLY A 91 10.51 -1.24 -21.81
N PHE A 92 11.59 -1.81 -21.22
CA PHE A 92 11.49 -2.56 -19.97
C PHE A 92 11.12 -1.71 -18.75
N ALA A 93 11.59 -0.48 -18.67
CA ALA A 93 11.20 0.44 -17.61
C ALA A 93 9.74 0.90 -17.79
N GLN A 94 9.28 1.08 -19.03
CA GLN A 94 7.86 1.35 -19.34
C GLN A 94 6.95 0.16 -18.95
N ILE A 95 7.40 -1.08 -19.25
CA ILE A 95 6.72 -2.31 -18.86
C ILE A 95 6.61 -2.39 -17.33
N ASN A 96 7.68 -2.07 -16.60
CA ASN A 96 7.70 -2.07 -15.14
C ASN A 96 6.60 -1.15 -14.56
N ILE A 97 6.49 0.10 -15.05
CA ILE A 97 5.47 1.03 -14.60
C ILE A 97 4.06 0.57 -14.95
N LEU A 98 3.84 0.15 -16.19
CA LEU A 98 2.52 -0.31 -16.60
C LEU A 98 2.11 -1.59 -15.85
N MET A 99 3.07 -2.47 -15.56
CA MET A 99 2.85 -3.66 -14.76
C MET A 99 2.42 -3.28 -13.33
N SER A 100 3.11 -2.36 -12.63
CA SER A 100 2.68 -1.84 -11.34
C SER A 100 1.28 -1.23 -11.40
N THR A 101 0.96 -0.52 -12.49
CA THR A 101 -0.36 0.09 -12.68
C THR A 101 -1.46 -0.96 -12.78
N LEU A 102 -1.25 -2.00 -13.58
CA LEU A 102 -2.21 -3.08 -13.79
C LEU A 102 -2.27 -4.03 -12.58
N MET A 103 -1.11 -4.32 -11.98
CA MET A 103 -1.00 -5.19 -10.82
C MET A 103 -1.38 -4.50 -9.51
N GLY A 104 -1.35 -3.17 -9.44
CA GLY A 104 -1.74 -2.41 -8.25
C GLY A 104 -3.14 -2.77 -7.76
N GLY A 105 -4.08 -2.93 -8.72
CA GLY A 105 -5.42 -3.43 -8.42
C GLY A 105 -5.50 -4.90 -7.98
N MET A 106 -4.38 -5.58 -7.81
CA MET A 106 -4.32 -7.00 -7.52
C MET A 106 -3.38 -7.34 -6.36
N SER A 107 -2.13 -6.80 -6.36
CA SER A 107 -1.13 -7.05 -5.30
C SER A 107 -1.48 -6.32 -4.00
N ALA A 108 -2.24 -5.25 -4.11
CA ALA A 108 -2.74 -4.42 -3.03
C ALA A 108 -1.65 -3.82 -2.10
N SER A 109 -0.37 -4.09 -2.33
CA SER A 109 0.76 -3.66 -1.49
C SER A 109 1.96 -3.24 -2.32
N ALA A 110 2.50 -2.04 -2.05
CA ALA A 110 3.70 -1.53 -2.70
C ALA A 110 4.92 -2.43 -2.46
N ASN A 111 5.13 -2.91 -1.23
CA ASN A 111 6.26 -3.80 -0.91
C ASN A 111 6.17 -5.14 -1.65
N ALA A 112 4.96 -5.71 -1.76
CA ALA A 112 4.74 -6.97 -2.50
C ALA A 112 4.99 -6.76 -4.01
N ASP A 113 4.54 -5.65 -4.59
CA ASP A 113 4.78 -5.29 -5.99
C ASP A 113 6.27 -5.09 -6.26
N ALA A 114 6.97 -4.31 -5.44
CA ALA A 114 8.40 -4.10 -5.51
C ALA A 114 9.18 -5.42 -5.46
N ALA A 115 8.90 -6.28 -4.48
CA ALA A 115 9.57 -7.57 -4.31
C ALA A 115 9.33 -8.52 -5.49
N MET A 116 8.13 -8.53 -6.05
CA MET A 116 7.81 -9.35 -7.22
C MET A 116 8.55 -8.85 -8.46
N GLN A 117 8.51 -7.55 -8.73
CA GLN A 117 9.14 -6.96 -9.91
C GLN A 117 10.67 -7.03 -9.84
N SER A 118 11.25 -6.93 -8.63
CA SER A 118 12.69 -7.12 -8.43
C SER A 118 13.16 -8.50 -8.86
N LYS A 119 12.33 -9.52 -8.69
CA LYS A 119 12.66 -10.89 -9.10
C LYS A 119 12.43 -11.15 -10.60
N ILE A 120 11.50 -10.44 -11.22
CA ILE A 120 11.07 -10.73 -12.61
C ILE A 120 11.62 -9.71 -13.59
N VAL A 121 11.46 -8.41 -13.31
CA VAL A 121 11.74 -7.34 -14.28
C VAL A 121 13.17 -6.83 -14.16
N VAL A 122 13.70 -6.65 -12.94
CA VAL A 122 15.05 -6.10 -12.73
C VAL A 122 16.15 -6.96 -13.37
N PRO A 123 16.14 -8.31 -13.27
CA PRO A 123 17.13 -9.15 -13.97
C PRO A 123 17.07 -9.01 -15.48
N GLU A 124 15.87 -8.84 -16.05
CA GLU A 124 15.72 -8.63 -17.50
C GLU A 124 16.20 -7.24 -17.95
N MET A 125 16.01 -6.22 -17.12
CA MET A 125 16.55 -4.88 -17.35
C MET A 125 18.07 -4.90 -17.33
N THR A 126 18.69 -5.52 -16.33
CA THR A 126 20.17 -5.58 -16.21
C THR A 126 20.82 -6.36 -17.35
N LYS A 127 20.23 -7.46 -17.80
CA LYS A 127 20.68 -8.20 -19.01
C LYS A 127 20.67 -7.34 -20.28
N ARG A 128 19.86 -6.31 -20.32
CA ARG A 128 19.73 -5.38 -21.46
C ARG A 128 20.46 -4.05 -21.25
N ASN A 129 21.48 -4.07 -20.41
CA ASN A 129 22.36 -2.92 -20.12
C ASN A 129 21.65 -1.71 -19.46
N TYR A 130 20.52 -1.91 -18.79
CA TYR A 130 20.02 -0.91 -17.87
C TYR A 130 20.90 -0.87 -16.62
N GLY A 131 21.28 0.33 -16.15
CA GLY A 131 22.05 0.47 -14.92
C GLY A 131 21.30 -0.17 -13.73
N PRO A 132 22.00 -0.93 -12.85
CA PRO A 132 21.34 -1.60 -11.71
C PRO A 132 20.61 -0.60 -10.80
N GLY A 133 21.23 0.54 -10.49
CA GLY A 133 20.61 1.60 -9.69
C GLY A 133 19.38 2.21 -10.34
N PHE A 134 19.36 2.39 -11.67
CA PHE A 134 18.17 2.84 -12.40
C PHE A 134 17.06 1.79 -12.34
N SER A 135 17.40 0.52 -12.54
CA SER A 135 16.43 -0.59 -12.52
C SER A 135 15.78 -0.74 -11.14
N ALA A 136 16.55 -0.67 -10.06
CA ALA A 136 16.06 -0.69 -8.70
C ALA A 136 15.19 0.54 -8.40
N SER A 137 15.68 1.75 -8.74
CA SER A 137 14.95 2.99 -8.47
C SER A 137 13.59 3.05 -9.19
N ILE A 138 13.53 2.66 -10.47
CA ILE A 138 12.25 2.69 -11.19
C ILE A 138 11.28 1.65 -10.64
N THR A 139 11.77 0.49 -10.20
CA THR A 139 10.94 -0.55 -9.58
C THR A 139 10.38 -0.07 -8.23
N ALA A 140 11.20 0.57 -7.40
CA ALA A 140 10.73 1.17 -6.14
C ALA A 140 9.69 2.27 -6.39
N CYS A 141 9.95 3.18 -7.33
CA CYS A 141 9.03 4.28 -7.66
C CYS A 141 7.72 3.79 -8.29
N SER A 142 7.76 2.79 -9.18
CA SER A 142 6.55 2.25 -9.79
C SER A 142 5.67 1.51 -8.80
N ALA A 143 6.27 0.83 -7.82
CA ALA A 143 5.54 0.12 -6.77
C ALA A 143 4.67 1.03 -5.90
N ILE A 144 4.98 2.35 -5.81
CA ILE A 144 4.13 3.34 -5.13
C ILE A 144 2.72 3.36 -5.72
N ILE A 145 2.59 3.12 -7.03
CA ILE A 145 1.30 3.09 -7.73
C ILE A 145 0.38 2.03 -7.12
N ALA A 146 0.93 0.86 -6.74
CA ALA A 146 0.18 -0.24 -6.16
C ALA A 146 -0.44 0.08 -4.78
N ALA A 147 0.10 1.05 -4.05
CA ALA A 147 -0.48 1.47 -2.77
C ALA A 147 -1.78 2.28 -2.95
N ILE A 148 -1.95 2.94 -4.09
CA ILE A 148 -3.04 3.90 -4.34
C ILE A 148 -4.08 3.35 -5.29
N ILE A 149 -3.70 2.55 -6.30
CA ILE A 149 -4.67 1.92 -7.19
C ILE A 149 -5.47 0.86 -6.41
N PRO A 150 -6.83 0.98 -6.39
CA PRO A 150 -7.67 0.04 -5.64
C PRO A 150 -7.65 -1.38 -6.24
N PRO A 151 -7.77 -2.38 -5.36
CA PRO A 151 -7.97 -2.34 -3.91
C PRO A 151 -6.65 -2.34 -3.10
N GLY A 152 -6.10 -1.14 -2.80
CA GLY A 152 -4.90 -1.03 -1.98
C GLY A 152 -5.17 -1.33 -0.50
N ILE A 153 -4.31 -2.12 0.16
CA ILE A 153 -4.41 -2.42 1.61
C ILE A 153 -4.34 -1.13 2.43
N ALA A 154 -3.49 -0.17 2.05
CA ALA A 154 -3.37 1.11 2.73
C ALA A 154 -4.68 1.91 2.74
N LEU A 155 -5.44 1.87 1.64
CA LEU A 155 -6.77 2.51 1.54
C LEU A 155 -7.79 1.87 2.48
N VAL A 156 -7.75 0.53 2.61
CA VAL A 156 -8.62 -0.22 3.52
C VAL A 156 -8.28 0.11 4.97
N LEU A 157 -6.99 0.10 5.33
CA LEU A 157 -6.50 0.41 6.67
C LEU A 157 -6.85 1.84 7.09
N TYR A 158 -6.57 2.80 6.22
CA TYR A 158 -6.94 4.19 6.47
C TYR A 158 -8.45 4.34 6.66
N GLY A 159 -9.26 3.74 5.78
CA GLY A 159 -10.71 3.79 5.86
C GLY A 159 -11.24 3.20 7.17
N PHE A 160 -10.69 2.06 7.59
CA PHE A 160 -11.04 1.42 8.86
C PHE A 160 -10.70 2.29 10.08
N ILE A 161 -9.47 2.82 10.14
CA ILE A 161 -8.99 3.57 11.31
C ILE A 161 -9.66 4.95 11.41
N SER A 162 -9.84 5.63 10.27
CA SER A 162 -10.43 6.99 10.21
C SER A 162 -11.97 7.02 10.24
N GLY A 163 -12.62 5.85 10.10
CA GLY A 163 -14.06 5.74 9.89
C GLY A 163 -14.53 6.28 8.52
N THR A 164 -13.61 6.41 7.54
CA THR A 164 -13.90 6.92 6.21
C THR A 164 -14.35 5.79 5.29
N SER A 165 -15.31 6.06 4.39
CA SER A 165 -15.80 5.06 3.43
C SER A 165 -14.67 4.50 2.54
N ILE A 166 -14.40 3.20 2.65
CA ILE A 166 -13.40 2.50 1.83
C ILE A 166 -13.76 2.58 0.33
N GLY A 167 -15.05 2.52 0.00
CA GLY A 167 -15.51 2.67 -1.38
C GLY A 167 -15.19 4.05 -1.98
N LYS A 168 -15.35 5.13 -1.20
CA LYS A 168 -14.97 6.48 -1.62
C LYS A 168 -13.45 6.60 -1.80
N LEU A 169 -12.66 6.00 -0.89
CA LEU A 169 -11.19 5.97 -0.99
C LEU A 169 -10.72 5.22 -2.24
N PHE A 170 -11.36 4.09 -2.57
CA PHE A 170 -11.05 3.36 -3.80
C PHE A 170 -11.27 4.20 -5.04
N LEU A 171 -12.41 4.88 -5.14
CA LEU A 171 -12.69 5.76 -6.28
C LEU A 171 -11.72 6.95 -6.34
N ALA A 172 -11.39 7.54 -5.19
CA ALA A 172 -10.47 8.67 -5.11
C ALA A 172 -9.03 8.30 -5.47
N GLY A 173 -8.60 7.05 -5.25
CA GLY A 173 -7.25 6.57 -5.55
C GLY A 173 -6.97 6.35 -7.04
N ILE A 174 -8.01 6.12 -7.87
CA ILE A 174 -7.84 5.78 -9.29
C ILE A 174 -7.12 6.90 -10.06
N LEU A 175 -7.63 8.12 -9.96
CA LEU A 175 -7.09 9.25 -10.72
C LEU A 175 -5.64 9.61 -10.35
N PRO A 176 -5.29 9.75 -9.05
CA PRO A 176 -3.90 9.97 -8.64
C PRO A 176 -2.96 8.81 -9.03
N GLY A 177 -3.42 7.56 -8.97
CA GLY A 177 -2.64 6.40 -9.38
C GLY A 177 -2.33 6.40 -10.87
N ILE A 178 -3.31 6.71 -11.72
CA ILE A 178 -3.11 6.85 -13.17
C ILE A 178 -2.19 8.04 -13.48
N LEU A 179 -2.39 9.19 -12.81
CA LEU A 179 -1.57 10.37 -12.99
C LEU A 179 -0.10 10.07 -12.67
N LEU A 180 0.16 9.39 -11.53
CA LEU A 180 1.51 8.98 -11.13
C LEU A 180 2.13 8.04 -12.17
N SER A 181 1.37 7.07 -12.67
CA SER A 181 1.81 6.16 -13.73
C SER A 181 2.24 6.92 -14.99
N VAL A 182 1.42 7.85 -15.47
CA VAL A 182 1.72 8.66 -16.66
C VAL A 182 2.96 9.53 -16.44
N LEU A 183 3.08 10.20 -15.30
CA LEU A 183 4.24 11.04 -14.96
C LEU A 183 5.53 10.21 -14.90
N LEU A 184 5.50 9.03 -14.28
CA LEU A 184 6.66 8.12 -14.25
C LEU A 184 7.01 7.62 -15.66
N MET A 185 6.03 7.28 -16.49
CA MET A 185 6.27 6.88 -17.87
C MET A 185 6.92 8.01 -18.69
N MET A 186 6.49 9.25 -18.49
CA MET A 186 7.10 10.43 -19.11
C MET A 186 8.55 10.62 -18.63
N THR A 187 8.79 10.50 -17.32
CA THR A 187 10.12 10.60 -16.71
C THR A 187 11.07 9.52 -17.26
N VAL A 188 10.62 8.28 -17.31
CA VAL A 188 11.37 7.15 -17.88
C VAL A 188 11.69 7.39 -19.35
N ARG A 189 10.73 7.88 -20.14
CA ARG A 189 10.96 8.20 -21.55
C ARG A 189 12.09 9.23 -21.69
N PHE A 190 12.06 10.30 -20.91
CA PHE A 190 13.09 11.34 -20.93
C PHE A 190 14.47 10.80 -20.52
N MET A 191 14.53 10.05 -19.42
CA MET A 191 15.78 9.43 -18.96
C MET A 191 16.32 8.40 -19.96
N SER A 192 15.45 7.63 -20.59
CA SER A 192 15.84 6.61 -21.56
C SER A 192 16.44 7.21 -22.84
N PHE A 193 16.03 8.41 -23.25
CA PHE A 193 16.73 9.14 -24.31
C PHE A 193 18.12 9.57 -23.87
N LYS A 194 18.30 10.02 -22.64
CA LYS A 194 19.60 10.46 -22.10
C LYS A 194 20.60 9.30 -21.98
N TYR A 195 20.15 8.13 -21.56
CA TYR A 195 20.99 6.95 -21.30
C TYR A 195 20.97 5.92 -22.45
N ASN A 196 20.30 6.22 -23.57
CA ASN A 196 20.17 5.35 -24.75
C ASN A 196 19.61 3.95 -24.42
N TYR A 197 18.62 3.86 -23.55
CA TYR A 197 17.97 2.59 -23.25
C TYR A 197 17.04 2.16 -24.40
N ALA A 198 17.30 0.97 -24.94
CA ALA A 198 16.59 0.45 -26.09
C ALA A 198 15.14 0.04 -25.77
N PRO A 199 14.26 0.05 -26.77
CA PRO A 199 12.93 -0.58 -26.66
C PRO A 199 13.05 -2.09 -26.38
N SER A 200 12.05 -2.67 -25.72
CA SER A 200 11.91 -4.13 -25.56
C SER A 200 11.60 -4.80 -26.91
N ARG A 201 10.80 -4.10 -27.72
CA ARG A 201 10.36 -4.55 -29.05
C ARG A 201 10.78 -3.53 -30.13
N ILE A 202 11.32 -4.00 -31.25
CA ILE A 202 11.72 -3.14 -32.36
C ILE A 202 10.51 -2.57 -33.10
N LYS A 203 9.43 -3.38 -33.23
CA LYS A 203 8.20 -2.99 -33.92
C LYS A 203 7.02 -2.93 -32.96
N LYS A 204 6.08 -2.04 -33.25
CA LYS A 204 4.78 -2.02 -32.57
C LYS A 204 4.10 -3.37 -32.73
N ALA A 205 3.43 -3.83 -31.69
CA ALA A 205 2.66 -5.06 -31.74
C ALA A 205 1.51 -4.93 -32.75
N THR A 206 1.21 -6.03 -33.41
CA THR A 206 0.05 -6.11 -34.30
C THR A 206 -1.26 -6.14 -33.51
N SER A 207 -2.35 -5.71 -34.12
CA SER A 207 -3.68 -5.77 -33.47
C SER A 207 -4.03 -7.19 -33.01
N LYS A 208 -3.59 -8.23 -33.74
CA LYS A 208 -3.78 -9.63 -33.33
C LYS A 208 -3.03 -10.00 -32.05
N GLU A 209 -1.79 -9.52 -31.89
CA GLU A 209 -0.99 -9.75 -30.68
C GLU A 209 -1.62 -9.02 -29.49
N ILE A 210 -2.09 -7.77 -29.67
CA ILE A 210 -2.76 -6.99 -28.64
C ILE A 210 -4.03 -7.70 -28.17
N ILE A 211 -4.90 -8.13 -29.09
CA ILE A 211 -6.14 -8.83 -28.76
C ILE A 211 -5.83 -10.15 -28.02
N LYS A 212 -4.85 -10.92 -28.49
CA LYS A 212 -4.45 -12.17 -27.84
C LYS A 212 -3.95 -11.93 -26.41
N ALA A 213 -3.01 -11.00 -26.22
CA ALA A 213 -2.47 -10.68 -24.89
C ALA A 213 -3.56 -10.12 -23.95
N SER A 214 -4.47 -9.29 -24.49
CA SER A 214 -5.61 -8.76 -23.72
C SER A 214 -6.56 -9.88 -23.29
N TYR A 215 -6.83 -10.86 -24.16
CA TYR A 215 -7.67 -12.00 -23.82
C TYR A 215 -7.01 -12.91 -22.74
N GLU A 216 -5.70 -13.14 -22.86
CA GLU A 216 -4.95 -13.91 -21.85
C GLU A 216 -4.92 -13.22 -20.48
N ALA A 217 -4.81 -11.89 -20.44
CA ALA A 217 -4.79 -11.10 -19.21
C ALA A 217 -6.20 -10.76 -18.66
N PHE A 218 -7.24 -10.95 -19.47
CA PHE A 218 -8.62 -10.51 -19.19
C PHE A 218 -9.13 -10.96 -17.82
N TYR A 219 -8.93 -12.23 -17.51
CA TYR A 219 -9.40 -12.78 -16.24
C TYR A 219 -8.74 -12.13 -15.01
N GLY A 220 -7.44 -11.78 -15.11
CA GLY A 220 -6.75 -11.03 -14.06
C GLY A 220 -7.29 -9.61 -13.92
N LEU A 221 -7.46 -8.91 -15.04
CA LEU A 221 -7.96 -7.53 -15.06
C LEU A 221 -9.41 -7.38 -14.60
N LEU A 222 -10.20 -8.46 -14.61
CA LEU A 222 -11.55 -8.44 -14.08
C LEU A 222 -11.59 -8.30 -12.55
N ILE A 223 -10.56 -8.73 -11.82
CA ILE A 223 -10.56 -8.68 -10.34
C ILE A 223 -10.75 -7.26 -9.80
N PRO A 224 -9.93 -6.26 -10.14
CA PRO A 224 -10.16 -4.90 -9.69
C PRO A 224 -11.50 -4.33 -10.16
N ILE A 225 -11.97 -4.72 -11.35
CA ILE A 225 -13.27 -4.29 -11.87
C ILE A 225 -14.41 -4.85 -11.03
N ILE A 226 -14.37 -6.13 -10.67
CA ILE A 226 -15.37 -6.78 -9.82
C ILE A 226 -15.39 -6.13 -8.42
N ILE A 227 -14.22 -5.90 -7.83
CA ILE A 227 -14.09 -5.31 -6.50
C ILE A 227 -14.61 -3.87 -6.49
N VAL A 228 -14.04 -3.01 -7.32
CA VAL A 228 -14.38 -1.58 -7.34
C VAL A 228 -15.81 -1.37 -7.83
N GLY A 229 -16.22 -2.08 -8.88
CA GLY A 229 -17.58 -2.02 -9.42
C GLY A 229 -18.60 -2.53 -8.42
N GLY A 230 -18.38 -3.70 -7.81
CA GLY A 230 -19.30 -4.27 -6.83
C GLY A 230 -19.49 -3.38 -5.59
N ILE A 231 -18.43 -2.77 -5.09
CA ILE A 231 -18.51 -1.81 -3.98
C ILE A 231 -19.18 -0.51 -4.43
N ARG A 232 -18.86 0.00 -5.63
CA ARG A 232 -19.44 1.25 -6.16
C ARG A 232 -20.93 1.19 -6.36
N PHE A 233 -21.43 0.05 -6.85
CA PHE A 233 -22.86 -0.17 -7.06
C PHE A 233 -23.60 -0.69 -5.81
N GLY A 234 -22.91 -0.83 -4.68
CA GLY A 234 -23.50 -1.28 -3.42
C GLY A 234 -23.87 -2.76 -3.39
N VAL A 235 -23.34 -3.55 -4.32
CA VAL A 235 -23.59 -5.01 -4.39
C VAL A 235 -22.81 -5.73 -3.29
N PHE A 236 -21.61 -5.25 -2.95
CA PHE A 236 -20.71 -5.86 -1.98
C PHE A 236 -20.15 -4.82 -1.00
N THR A 237 -19.99 -5.23 0.24
CA THR A 237 -19.09 -4.55 1.19
C THR A 237 -17.63 -4.84 0.82
N PRO A 238 -16.66 -4.05 1.29
CA PRO A 238 -15.24 -4.31 1.04
C PRO A 238 -14.78 -5.71 1.46
N THR A 239 -15.32 -6.23 2.56
CA THR A 239 -15.01 -7.59 3.06
C THR A 239 -15.56 -8.67 2.13
N GLU A 240 -16.80 -8.55 1.70
CA GLU A 240 -17.42 -9.49 0.76
C GLU A 240 -16.71 -9.45 -0.59
N ALA A 241 -16.37 -8.25 -1.09
CA ALA A 241 -15.60 -8.10 -2.32
C ALA A 241 -14.23 -8.79 -2.24
N GLY A 242 -13.55 -8.70 -1.09
CA GLY A 242 -12.30 -9.43 -0.83
C GLY A 242 -12.50 -10.95 -0.85
N ALA A 243 -13.53 -11.47 -0.19
CA ALA A 243 -13.83 -12.90 -0.18
C ALA A 243 -14.16 -13.44 -1.60
N ILE A 244 -14.93 -12.67 -2.38
CA ILE A 244 -15.25 -12.99 -3.79
C ILE A 244 -13.97 -12.97 -4.63
N ALA A 245 -13.06 -12.00 -4.41
CA ALA A 245 -11.79 -11.93 -5.13
C ALA A 245 -10.90 -13.16 -4.86
N VAL A 246 -10.86 -13.66 -3.63
CA VAL A 246 -10.18 -14.92 -3.27
C VAL A 246 -10.79 -16.10 -4.02
N ALA A 247 -12.12 -16.28 -3.92
CA ALA A 247 -12.81 -17.37 -4.60
C ALA A 247 -12.62 -17.34 -6.12
N TYR A 248 -12.73 -16.15 -6.72
CA TYR A 248 -12.49 -15.93 -8.14
C TYR A 248 -11.04 -16.23 -8.54
N SER A 249 -10.07 -15.76 -7.78
CA SER A 249 -8.64 -16.00 -8.06
C SER A 249 -8.27 -17.48 -7.98
N LEU A 250 -8.84 -18.21 -7.00
CA LEU A 250 -8.70 -19.67 -6.90
C LEU A 250 -9.32 -20.36 -8.12
N PHE A 251 -10.53 -19.96 -8.51
CA PHE A 251 -11.21 -20.52 -9.68
C PHE A 251 -10.38 -20.34 -10.95
N ILE A 252 -9.88 -19.12 -11.19
CA ILE A 252 -9.03 -18.85 -12.34
C ILE A 252 -7.72 -19.65 -12.29
N GLY A 253 -7.07 -19.71 -11.13
CA GLY A 253 -5.81 -20.41 -10.95
C GLY A 253 -5.91 -21.93 -11.21
N PHE A 254 -6.99 -22.56 -10.72
CA PHE A 254 -7.21 -24.00 -10.85
C PHE A 254 -7.80 -24.42 -12.19
N PHE A 255 -8.85 -23.74 -12.65
CA PHE A 255 -9.68 -24.20 -13.74
C PHE A 255 -9.35 -23.54 -15.08
N VAL A 256 -9.05 -22.25 -15.09
CA VAL A 256 -8.79 -21.50 -16.33
C VAL A 256 -7.31 -21.58 -16.72
N HIS A 257 -6.43 -21.16 -15.83
CA HIS A 257 -4.98 -21.14 -16.09
C HIS A 257 -4.31 -22.50 -15.82
N LYS A 258 -4.87 -23.27 -14.89
CA LYS A 258 -4.35 -24.61 -14.48
C LYS A 258 -2.89 -24.57 -13.99
N GLU A 259 -2.43 -23.42 -13.53
CA GLU A 259 -1.08 -23.21 -13.02
C GLU A 259 -1.01 -23.37 -11.49
N LEU A 260 -2.11 -23.07 -10.79
CA LEU A 260 -2.22 -23.30 -9.35
C LEU A 260 -2.43 -24.79 -9.08
N LYS A 261 -1.57 -25.40 -8.27
CA LYS A 261 -1.69 -26.81 -7.87
C LYS A 261 -2.14 -26.92 -6.42
N ILE A 262 -2.89 -27.98 -6.10
CA ILE A 262 -3.33 -28.23 -4.72
C ILE A 262 -2.12 -28.30 -3.77
N LYS A 263 -0.99 -28.83 -4.22
CA LYS A 263 0.26 -28.91 -3.46
C LYS A 263 0.87 -27.53 -3.11
N SER A 264 0.53 -26.47 -3.85
CA SER A 264 0.98 -25.10 -3.55
C SER A 264 0.06 -24.34 -2.58
N LEU A 265 -1.14 -24.87 -2.29
CA LEU A 265 -2.07 -24.21 -1.34
C LEU A 265 -1.47 -23.97 0.06
N PRO A 266 -0.76 -24.92 0.68
CA PRO A 266 -0.13 -24.68 1.98
C PRO A 266 0.85 -23.50 1.96
N ILE A 267 1.60 -23.33 0.86
CA ILE A 267 2.53 -22.21 0.67
C ILE A 267 1.75 -20.90 0.58
N VAL A 268 0.72 -20.85 -0.26
CA VAL A 268 -0.15 -19.67 -0.43
C VAL A 268 -0.80 -19.26 0.90
N ILE A 269 -1.33 -20.23 1.64
CA ILE A 269 -1.94 -19.98 2.95
C ILE A 269 -0.90 -19.44 3.93
N ASN A 270 0.27 -20.08 4.01
CA ASN A 270 1.33 -19.66 4.94
C ASN A 270 1.83 -18.23 4.63
N GLU A 271 2.10 -17.89 3.37
CA GLU A 271 2.48 -16.54 2.96
C GLU A 271 1.39 -15.53 3.32
N SER A 272 0.12 -15.86 3.08
CA SER A 272 -1.02 -14.99 3.39
C SER A 272 -1.18 -14.79 4.90
N VAL A 273 -1.04 -15.85 5.69
CA VAL A 273 -1.16 -15.81 7.16
C VAL A 273 -0.04 -14.96 7.76
N ILE A 274 1.20 -15.16 7.34
CA ILE A 274 2.35 -14.38 7.84
C ILE A 274 2.14 -12.89 7.55
N ALA A 275 1.84 -12.53 6.30
CA ALA A 275 1.64 -11.13 5.92
C ALA A 275 0.45 -10.49 6.67
N THR A 276 -0.66 -11.22 6.82
CA THR A 276 -1.83 -10.77 7.57
C THR A 276 -1.52 -10.56 9.05
N SER A 277 -0.82 -11.52 9.67
CA SER A 277 -0.51 -11.48 11.11
C SER A 277 0.34 -10.27 11.48
N VAL A 278 1.31 -9.90 10.66
CA VAL A 278 2.15 -8.71 10.89
C VAL A 278 1.28 -7.45 10.92
N ILE A 279 0.41 -7.27 9.92
CA ILE A 279 -0.45 -6.09 9.82
C ILE A 279 -1.46 -6.04 10.97
N LEU A 280 -2.11 -7.17 11.28
CA LEU A 280 -3.08 -7.23 12.37
C LEU A 280 -2.43 -6.95 13.72
N LEU A 281 -1.21 -7.45 13.97
CA LEU A 281 -0.49 -7.18 15.21
C LEU A 281 -0.21 -5.68 15.38
N ILE A 282 0.18 -5.00 14.31
CA ILE A 282 0.39 -3.53 14.33
C ILE A 282 -0.92 -2.81 14.64
N ILE A 283 -2.03 -3.21 14.02
CA ILE A 283 -3.36 -2.59 14.24
C ILE A 283 -3.81 -2.79 15.69
N CYS A 284 -3.64 -3.99 16.23
CA CYS A 284 -3.97 -4.31 17.61
C CYS A 284 -3.19 -3.42 18.59
N ALA A 285 -1.87 -3.33 18.40
CA ALA A 285 -1.01 -2.47 19.20
C ALA A 285 -1.40 -0.98 19.08
N ALA A 286 -1.64 -0.52 17.85
CA ALA A 286 -2.02 0.86 17.57
C ALA A 286 -3.41 1.22 18.13
N SER A 287 -4.33 0.28 18.25
CA SER A 287 -5.64 0.52 18.89
C SER A 287 -5.49 0.89 20.37
N SER A 288 -4.60 0.18 21.09
CA SER A 288 -4.30 0.52 22.49
C SER A 288 -3.58 1.88 22.61
N PHE A 289 -2.65 2.14 21.67
CA PHE A 289 -1.94 3.42 21.62
C PHE A 289 -2.87 4.58 21.23
N GLY A 290 -3.79 4.36 20.30
CA GLY A 290 -4.83 5.34 19.91
C GLY A 290 -5.77 5.69 21.07
N TYR A 291 -6.08 4.73 21.95
CA TYR A 291 -6.83 5.00 23.15
C TYR A 291 -6.08 5.99 24.07
N TYR A 292 -4.80 5.74 24.33
CA TYR A 292 -3.94 6.66 25.06
C TYR A 292 -3.92 8.06 24.43
N LEU A 293 -3.69 8.16 23.12
CA LEU A 293 -3.66 9.44 22.41
C LEU A 293 -4.97 10.22 22.55
N THR A 294 -6.11 9.52 22.51
CA THR A 294 -7.44 10.11 22.64
C THR A 294 -7.71 10.55 24.09
N TRP A 295 -7.32 9.72 25.05
CA TRP A 295 -7.48 10.02 26.47
C TRP A 295 -6.72 11.29 26.88
N GLU A 296 -5.46 11.39 26.47
CA GLU A 296 -4.61 12.56 26.72
C GLU A 296 -4.90 13.74 25.78
N ARG A 297 -5.93 13.65 24.93
CA ARG A 297 -6.32 14.70 23.96
C ARG A 297 -5.18 15.18 23.06
N ILE A 298 -4.20 14.34 22.78
CA ILE A 298 -3.01 14.70 21.98
C ILE A 298 -3.37 15.27 20.60
N PRO A 299 -4.36 14.73 19.85
CA PRO A 299 -4.78 15.34 18.59
C PRO A 299 -5.29 16.78 18.75
N VAL A 300 -5.97 17.09 19.86
CA VAL A 300 -6.49 18.45 20.14
C VAL A 300 -5.34 19.41 20.43
N ILE A 301 -4.42 19.02 21.32
CA ILE A 301 -3.22 19.81 21.65
C ILE A 301 -2.41 20.13 20.39
N LEU A 302 -2.23 19.13 19.52
CA LEU A 302 -1.52 19.33 18.24
C LEU A 302 -2.30 20.23 17.28
N ALA A 303 -3.64 20.12 17.23
CA ALA A 303 -4.47 20.98 16.40
C ALA A 303 -4.39 22.45 16.87
N GLU A 304 -4.47 22.69 18.17
CA GLU A 304 -4.31 24.04 18.77
C GLU A 304 -2.93 24.62 18.42
N PHE A 305 -1.86 23.86 18.62
CA PHE A 305 -0.51 24.26 18.25
C PHE A 305 -0.38 24.59 16.75
N MET A 306 -1.01 23.80 15.88
CA MET A 306 -1.01 24.06 14.43
C MET A 306 -1.80 25.34 14.08
N THR A 307 -2.92 25.62 14.76
CA THR A 307 -3.68 26.87 14.55
C THR A 307 -2.93 28.13 15.00
N GLU A 308 -2.06 28.02 16.00
CA GLU A 308 -1.15 29.12 16.39
C GLU A 308 -0.14 29.44 15.26
N ILE A 309 0.29 28.44 14.50
CA ILE A 309 1.21 28.65 13.36
C ILE A 309 0.47 29.25 12.17
N SER A 310 -0.68 28.68 11.80
CA SER A 310 -1.48 29.16 10.66
C SER A 310 -2.89 28.56 10.65
N ASN A 311 -3.88 29.37 10.31
CA ASN A 311 -5.25 28.93 10.06
C ASN A 311 -5.48 28.51 8.59
N ASN A 312 -4.44 28.53 7.74
CA ASN A 312 -4.56 28.18 6.33
C ASN A 312 -4.38 26.66 6.14
N PRO A 313 -5.39 25.95 5.60
CA PRO A 313 -5.31 24.50 5.40
C PRO A 313 -4.19 24.07 4.44
N ILE A 314 -3.77 24.94 3.50
CA ILE A 314 -2.67 24.64 2.57
C ILE A 314 -1.34 24.61 3.33
N ILE A 315 -1.11 25.54 4.25
CA ILE A 315 0.10 25.58 5.08
C ILE A 315 0.13 24.36 6.00
N LEU A 316 -1.01 23.99 6.60
CA LEU A 316 -1.12 22.78 7.40
C LEU A 316 -0.73 21.54 6.59
N LEU A 317 -1.31 21.39 5.39
CA LEU A 317 -0.99 20.25 4.50
C LEU A 317 0.49 20.23 4.15
N LEU A 318 1.11 21.38 3.90
CA LEU A 318 2.54 21.47 3.60
C LEU A 318 3.39 20.98 4.76
N ILE A 319 3.10 21.42 5.98
CA ILE A 319 3.78 21.01 7.21
C ILE A 319 3.64 19.50 7.40
N ILE A 320 2.41 18.98 7.30
CA ILE A 320 2.14 17.54 7.42
C ILE A 320 2.89 16.77 6.34
N ASN A 321 2.89 17.22 5.08
CA ASN A 321 3.60 16.54 4.00
C ASN A 321 5.11 16.44 4.27
N ILE A 322 5.75 17.52 4.72
CA ILE A 322 7.18 17.52 5.06
C ILE A 322 7.44 16.55 6.23
N PHE A 323 6.62 16.61 7.27
CA PHE A 323 6.71 15.71 8.42
C PHE A 323 6.60 14.23 8.01
N LEU A 324 5.60 13.91 7.18
CA LEU A 324 5.36 12.54 6.69
C LEU A 324 6.50 12.04 5.81
N LEU A 325 7.06 12.90 4.95
CA LEU A 325 8.23 12.54 4.14
C LEU A 325 9.42 12.18 5.03
N ILE A 326 9.72 13.02 6.03
CA ILE A 326 10.85 12.78 6.94
C ILE A 326 10.59 11.49 7.75
N LEU A 327 9.42 11.33 8.34
CA LEU A 327 9.09 10.17 9.17
C LEU A 327 9.09 8.87 8.37
N GLY A 328 8.48 8.87 7.18
CA GLY A 328 8.38 7.69 6.34
C GLY A 328 9.71 7.24 5.70
N MET A 329 10.77 8.09 5.74
CA MET A 329 12.13 7.65 5.41
C MET A 329 12.68 6.63 6.41
N PHE A 330 12.18 6.65 7.66
CA PHE A 330 12.70 5.82 8.76
C PHE A 330 11.73 4.71 9.17
N VAL A 331 10.43 4.94 9.03
CA VAL A 331 9.37 4.04 9.48
C VAL A 331 8.68 3.41 8.27
N GLU A 332 8.35 2.13 8.36
CA GLU A 332 7.58 1.43 7.32
C GLU A 332 6.22 2.08 7.12
N GLY A 333 5.84 2.30 5.85
CA GLY A 333 4.68 3.12 5.48
C GLY A 333 3.35 2.64 6.07
N THR A 334 3.12 1.32 6.13
CA THR A 334 1.88 0.77 6.70
C THR A 334 1.79 1.00 8.21
N ALA A 335 2.90 0.83 8.92
CA ALA A 335 2.98 1.09 10.35
C ALA A 335 2.80 2.58 10.67
N ALA A 336 3.46 3.46 9.89
CA ALA A 336 3.29 4.91 9.99
C ALA A 336 1.85 5.32 9.71
N LEU A 337 1.20 4.77 8.69
CA LEU A 337 -0.20 5.01 8.37
C LEU A 337 -1.11 4.68 9.56
N ILE A 338 -0.96 3.49 10.12
CA ILE A 338 -1.79 3.00 11.23
C ILE A 338 -1.62 3.90 12.47
N LEU A 339 -0.38 4.28 12.79
CA LEU A 339 -0.06 5.10 13.95
C LEU A 339 -0.53 6.54 13.80
N LEU A 340 -0.33 7.14 12.63
CA LEU A 340 -0.58 8.57 12.41
C LEU A 340 -2.03 8.89 12.06
N THR A 341 -2.78 7.96 11.48
CA THR A 341 -4.17 8.20 11.08
C THR A 341 -5.04 8.71 12.22
N PRO A 342 -5.05 8.11 13.44
CA PRO A 342 -5.88 8.59 14.55
C PRO A 342 -5.44 9.96 15.08
N ILE A 343 -4.22 10.40 14.83
CA ILE A 343 -3.69 11.71 15.23
C ILE A 343 -4.04 12.76 14.16
N LEU A 344 -3.68 12.50 12.92
CA LEU A 344 -3.71 13.50 11.85
C LEU A 344 -5.11 13.72 11.25
N VAL A 345 -5.98 12.70 11.24
CA VAL A 345 -7.34 12.85 10.68
C VAL A 345 -8.21 13.84 11.47
N PRO A 346 -8.26 13.81 12.81
CA PRO A 346 -8.97 14.85 13.57
C PRO A 346 -8.42 16.26 13.30
N ILE A 347 -7.08 16.41 13.20
CA ILE A 347 -6.43 17.68 12.90
C ILE A 347 -6.85 18.16 11.50
N ALA A 348 -6.78 17.30 10.48
CA ALA A 348 -7.20 17.66 9.11
C ALA A 348 -8.68 18.08 9.06
N LYS A 349 -9.56 17.38 9.79
CA LYS A 349 -10.97 17.72 9.90
C LYS A 349 -11.22 19.09 10.56
N SER A 350 -10.46 19.46 11.58
CA SER A 350 -10.63 20.78 12.25
C SER A 350 -10.28 21.94 11.32
N PHE A 351 -9.43 21.72 10.32
CA PHE A 351 -9.12 22.68 9.25
C PHE A 351 -10.05 22.57 8.01
N GLY A 352 -11.14 21.79 8.09
CA GLY A 352 -12.11 21.63 6.99
C GLY A 352 -11.64 20.76 5.84
N ILE A 353 -10.55 19.96 6.00
CA ILE A 353 -10.03 19.08 4.96
C ILE A 353 -10.88 17.80 4.92
N ASP A 354 -11.35 17.43 3.71
CA ASP A 354 -12.11 16.20 3.51
C ASP A 354 -11.26 14.96 3.86
N PRO A 355 -11.78 14.02 4.68
CA PRO A 355 -11.02 12.83 5.11
C PRO A 355 -10.61 11.90 3.97
N VAL A 356 -11.38 11.84 2.87
CA VAL A 356 -11.02 11.02 1.70
C VAL A 356 -9.82 11.63 0.99
N HIS A 357 -9.86 12.95 0.76
CA HIS A 357 -8.75 13.68 0.17
C HIS A 357 -7.48 13.56 1.02
N PHE A 358 -7.60 13.79 2.34
CA PHE A 358 -6.49 13.65 3.27
C PHE A 358 -5.89 12.23 3.28
N GLY A 359 -6.74 11.20 3.19
CA GLY A 359 -6.30 9.80 3.13
C GLY A 359 -5.43 9.50 1.91
N ILE A 360 -5.81 10.02 0.74
CA ILE A 360 -5.00 9.87 -0.48
C ILE A 360 -3.64 10.58 -0.32
N ILE A 361 -3.63 11.79 0.23
CA ILE A 361 -2.39 12.52 0.50
C ILE A 361 -1.49 11.75 1.46
N LEU A 362 -2.03 11.25 2.56
CA LEU A 362 -1.29 10.51 3.60
C LEU A 362 -0.65 9.24 3.01
N ILE A 363 -1.43 8.45 2.28
CA ILE A 363 -0.97 7.19 1.69
C ILE A 363 0.09 7.44 0.62
N LEU A 364 -0.14 8.41 -0.27
CA LEU A 364 0.81 8.75 -1.32
C LEU A 364 2.14 9.25 -0.74
N ASN A 365 2.06 10.15 0.24
CA ASN A 365 3.23 10.73 0.88
C ASN A 365 4.09 9.67 1.58
N LEU A 366 3.48 8.80 2.40
CA LEU A 366 4.19 7.71 3.07
C LEU A 366 4.79 6.69 2.08
N SER A 367 4.11 6.45 0.96
CA SER A 367 4.61 5.56 -0.08
C SER A 367 5.82 6.17 -0.80
N ILE A 368 5.81 7.48 -1.09
CA ILE A 368 6.96 8.22 -1.65
C ILE A 368 8.13 8.21 -0.66
N ALA A 369 7.85 8.47 0.62
CA ALA A 369 8.86 8.43 1.67
C ALA A 369 9.52 7.04 1.78
N GLY A 370 8.74 5.96 1.62
CA GLY A 370 9.24 4.58 1.56
C GLY A 370 10.19 4.30 0.38
N ALA A 371 10.16 5.11 -0.69
CA ALA A 371 11.10 5.05 -1.79
C ALA A 371 12.27 6.05 -1.65
N THR A 372 12.39 6.73 -0.50
CA THR A 372 13.38 7.81 -0.29
C THR A 372 14.43 7.40 0.76
N PRO A 373 15.75 7.62 0.50
CA PRO A 373 16.77 7.39 1.52
C PRO A 373 16.53 8.25 2.79
N PRO A 374 17.02 7.87 4.01
CA PRO A 374 18.11 6.93 4.25
C PRO A 374 17.71 5.46 4.40
N VAL A 375 16.50 5.13 4.90
CA VAL A 375 16.08 3.73 5.01
C VAL A 375 15.29 3.31 3.76
N GLY A 376 14.13 3.93 3.50
CA GLY A 376 13.34 3.67 2.30
C GLY A 376 12.98 2.19 2.09
N THR A 377 11.95 1.69 2.76
CA THR A 377 11.60 0.25 2.77
C THR A 377 11.39 -0.34 1.37
N LEU A 378 10.87 0.44 0.42
CA LEU A 378 10.72 0.01 -0.97
C LEU A 378 12.06 -0.13 -1.68
N MET A 379 13.04 0.71 -1.34
CA MET A 379 14.39 0.62 -1.94
C MET A 379 15.16 -0.61 -1.43
N PHE A 380 14.92 -1.04 -0.19
CA PHE A 380 15.53 -2.26 0.34
C PHE A 380 14.92 -3.54 -0.23
N THR A 381 13.70 -3.47 -0.74
CA THR A 381 13.02 -4.61 -1.37
C THR A 381 13.38 -4.78 -2.85
N THR A 382 13.93 -3.76 -3.47
CA THR A 382 14.34 -3.75 -4.88
C THR A 382 15.83 -3.90 -5.06
#